data_6061e37c9937f96384ab3e5952ce8d56
#
_entry.id   6061e37c9937f96384ab3e5952ce8d56
#
_cell.length_a   1.000
_cell.length_b   1.000
_cell.length_c   1.000
_cell.angle_alpha   90.00
_cell.angle_beta   90.00
_cell.angle_gamma   90.00
#
_symmetry.space_group_name_H-M   'P 1'
#
loop_
_entity.id
_entity.type
_entity.pdbx_description
1 polymer ?
#
loop_
_entity_poly.entity_id
_entity_poly.type
_entity_poly.pdbx_seq_one_letter_code
_entity_poly.pdbx_strand_id
1 'polypeptide(L)'
;TLRHSSAASDVYKRQDKSRFKENKRAVPEKYMGPLIKTQMTRCIHCTRCVRFATEIAGVSEIGAIGRGEDMQITTYLEEAMQSELSANVIDLCPVGALTSKPYVFEARPWELKKTETVDVMDAVGSNVRVDTYDWEVKRVLPLINEDINEEWISDKTRYACDGLLNQRLDTPYIKYNGKFEKASWNEVFKIIKSKFENASKDKICGFVGDLTNM
;
A
#
# COMPACT_ATOMS: atom_id res chain seq x y z
N THR A 1 -23.34 -25.76 23.94
CA THR A 1 -23.96 -25.51 22.64
C THR A 1 -22.88 -25.14 21.66
N LEU A 2 -22.55 -26.08 20.79
CA LEU A 2 -21.64 -25.85 19.67
C LEU A 2 -22.21 -24.75 18.79
N ARG A 3 -21.55 -23.61 18.77
CA ARG A 3 -21.85 -22.56 17.79
C ARG A 3 -21.34 -23.09 16.46
N HIS A 4 -22.25 -23.49 15.60
CA HIS A 4 -21.94 -23.84 14.25
C HIS A 4 -21.30 -22.66 13.54
N SER A 5 -20.23 -22.91 12.76
CA SER A 5 -19.69 -21.88 11.88
C SER A 5 -20.78 -21.39 10.93
N SER A 6 -20.72 -20.14 10.51
CA SER A 6 -21.73 -19.58 9.58
C SER A 6 -21.90 -20.46 8.33
N ALA A 7 -20.81 -20.98 7.77
CA ALA A 7 -20.84 -21.88 6.62
C ALA A 7 -21.62 -23.19 6.92
N ALA A 8 -21.38 -23.81 8.06
CA ALA A 8 -22.11 -25.03 8.46
C ALA A 8 -23.60 -24.74 8.72
N SER A 9 -23.93 -23.57 9.28
CA SER A 9 -25.29 -23.12 9.45
C SER A 9 -26.01 -22.90 8.12
N ASP A 10 -25.30 -22.35 7.14
CA ASP A 10 -25.85 -22.07 5.80
C ASP A 10 -26.13 -23.35 5.04
N VAL A 11 -25.25 -24.34 5.11
CA VAL A 11 -25.47 -25.68 4.56
C VAL A 11 -26.68 -26.36 5.21
N TYR A 12 -26.75 -26.29 6.54
CA TYR A 12 -27.87 -26.87 7.29
C TYR A 12 -29.20 -26.23 6.90
N LYS A 13 -29.22 -24.92 6.71
CA LYS A 13 -30.40 -24.18 6.27
C LYS A 13 -30.66 -24.21 4.77
N ARG A 14 -29.85 -24.95 4.00
CA ARG A 14 -29.91 -24.98 2.55
C ARG A 14 -29.77 -23.60 1.89
N GLN A 15 -28.91 -22.77 2.44
CA GLN A 15 -28.62 -21.41 1.93
C GLN A 15 -27.41 -21.38 0.98
N ASP A 16 -26.85 -22.54 0.65
CA ASP A 16 -25.75 -22.73 -0.28
C ASP A 16 -26.12 -22.37 -1.73
N LYS A 17 -27.44 -22.37 -2.05
CA LYS A 17 -27.95 -22.07 -3.39
C LYS A 17 -29.04 -21.02 -3.35
N SER A 18 -29.03 -20.14 -4.34
CA SER A 18 -30.13 -19.21 -4.56
C SER A 18 -31.40 -19.96 -4.96
N ARG A 19 -32.55 -19.58 -4.41
CA ARG A 19 -33.85 -20.05 -4.81
C ARG A 19 -34.34 -19.46 -6.13
N PHE A 20 -33.78 -18.32 -6.51
CA PHE A 20 -34.10 -17.59 -7.73
C PHE A 20 -33.34 -18.24 -8.91
N LYS A 21 -34.02 -18.41 -10.02
CA LYS A 21 -33.47 -18.93 -11.27
C LYS A 21 -33.02 -17.84 -12.24
N GLU A 22 -32.96 -16.61 -11.74
CA GLU A 22 -32.51 -15.44 -12.50
C GLU A 22 -31.02 -15.56 -12.88
N ASN A 23 -30.68 -14.97 -14.00
CA ASN A 23 -29.28 -14.79 -14.37
C ASN A 23 -28.57 -13.92 -13.34
N LYS A 24 -27.50 -14.45 -12.77
CA LYS A 24 -26.67 -13.67 -11.84
C LYS A 24 -25.73 -12.80 -12.64
N ARG A 25 -25.65 -11.52 -12.24
CA ARG A 25 -24.71 -10.59 -12.82
C ARG A 25 -23.28 -11.10 -12.65
N ALA A 26 -22.56 -11.21 -13.74
CA ALA A 26 -21.13 -11.48 -13.77
C ALA A 26 -20.46 -10.34 -14.54
N VAL A 27 -19.49 -9.69 -13.91
CA VAL A 27 -18.73 -8.59 -14.51
C VAL A 27 -17.29 -9.04 -14.63
N PRO A 28 -16.69 -8.90 -15.83
CA PRO A 28 -15.28 -9.23 -16.01
C PRO A 28 -14.40 -8.30 -15.16
N GLU A 29 -13.27 -8.83 -14.73
CA GLU A 29 -12.26 -8.08 -14.00
C GLU A 29 -11.74 -6.92 -14.86
N LYS A 30 -11.45 -5.78 -14.22
CA LYS A 30 -10.94 -4.59 -14.89
C LYS A 30 -9.50 -4.34 -14.48
N TYR A 31 -8.70 -3.90 -15.42
CA TYR A 31 -7.35 -3.46 -15.10
C TYR A 31 -7.37 -2.05 -14.52
N MET A 32 -6.81 -1.87 -13.32
CA MET A 32 -6.73 -0.58 -12.62
C MET A 32 -5.29 -0.25 -12.17
N GLY A 33 -4.32 -0.94 -12.76
CA GLY A 33 -2.91 -0.72 -12.46
C GLY A 33 -2.26 -1.87 -11.67
N PRO A 34 -0.99 -1.70 -11.29
CA PRO A 34 -0.22 -2.74 -10.63
C PRO A 34 -0.60 -2.95 -9.15
N LEU A 35 -1.16 -1.93 -8.50
CA LEU A 35 -1.42 -1.92 -7.05
C LEU A 35 -2.79 -2.47 -6.66
N ILE A 36 -3.78 -2.34 -7.56
CA ILE A 36 -5.18 -2.64 -7.28
C ILE A 36 -5.59 -3.94 -7.96
N LYS A 37 -6.09 -4.89 -7.18
CA LYS A 37 -6.77 -6.08 -7.68
C LYS A 37 -8.26 -5.83 -7.68
N THR A 38 -8.90 -6.13 -8.79
CA THR A 38 -10.34 -5.95 -8.95
C THR A 38 -11.10 -7.27 -8.79
N GLN A 39 -12.32 -7.19 -8.32
CA GLN A 39 -13.31 -8.24 -8.29
C GLN A 39 -14.69 -7.64 -8.49
N MET A 40 -14.92 -7.20 -9.73
CA MET A 40 -16.02 -6.27 -10.06
C MET A 40 -17.41 -6.88 -9.89
N THR A 41 -17.55 -8.20 -9.85
CA THR A 41 -18.81 -8.87 -9.49
C THR A 41 -19.29 -8.48 -8.08
N ARG A 42 -18.38 -8.09 -7.17
CA ARG A 42 -18.70 -7.60 -5.81
C ARG A 42 -19.14 -6.16 -5.75
N CYS A 43 -18.93 -5.38 -6.82
CA CYS A 43 -19.21 -3.95 -6.82
C CYS A 43 -20.69 -3.66 -6.64
N ILE A 44 -21.02 -2.76 -5.69
CA ILE A 44 -22.38 -2.30 -5.39
C ILE A 44 -22.68 -0.91 -5.97
N HIS A 45 -21.83 -0.41 -6.85
CA HIS A 45 -21.96 0.89 -7.53
C HIS A 45 -22.13 2.10 -6.58
N CYS A 46 -21.51 2.05 -5.41
CA CYS A 46 -21.57 3.14 -4.44
C CYS A 46 -20.85 4.42 -4.88
N THR A 47 -20.08 4.35 -5.95
CA THR A 47 -19.32 5.45 -6.58
C THR A 47 -18.27 6.14 -5.71
N ARG A 48 -17.98 5.65 -4.50
CA ARG A 48 -16.98 6.25 -3.60
C ARG A 48 -15.60 6.37 -4.25
N CYS A 49 -15.15 5.34 -4.98
CA CYS A 49 -13.88 5.35 -5.69
C CYS A 49 -13.85 6.41 -6.81
N VAL A 50 -14.95 6.59 -7.55
CA VAL A 50 -15.06 7.61 -8.60
C VAL A 50 -15.03 9.01 -7.99
N ARG A 51 -15.80 9.23 -6.93
CA ARG A 51 -15.85 10.52 -6.24
C ARG A 51 -14.52 10.86 -5.59
N PHE A 52 -13.86 9.90 -4.98
CA PHE A 52 -12.51 10.11 -4.44
C PHE A 52 -11.55 10.56 -5.53
N ALA A 53 -11.52 9.87 -6.67
CA ALA A 53 -10.62 10.23 -7.76
C ALA A 53 -10.86 11.65 -8.28
N THR A 54 -12.13 12.06 -8.44
CA THR A 54 -12.50 13.37 -9.00
C THR A 54 -12.47 14.50 -7.97
N GLU A 55 -12.94 14.27 -6.74
CA GLU A 55 -13.14 15.31 -5.73
C GLU A 55 -11.90 15.50 -4.83
N ILE A 56 -11.16 14.42 -4.52
CA ILE A 56 -10.00 14.45 -3.63
C ILE A 56 -8.69 14.37 -4.39
N ALA A 57 -8.50 13.35 -5.24
CA ALA A 57 -7.28 13.22 -6.02
C ALA A 57 -7.20 14.17 -7.23
N GLY A 58 -8.32 14.78 -7.64
CA GLY A 58 -8.38 15.74 -8.72
C GLY A 58 -8.14 15.14 -10.12
N VAL A 59 -8.32 13.81 -10.27
CA VAL A 59 -8.07 13.07 -11.52
C VAL A 59 -9.33 12.32 -11.97
N SER A 60 -9.57 12.24 -13.27
CA SER A 60 -10.72 11.56 -13.86
C SER A 60 -10.31 10.21 -14.48
N GLU A 61 -9.54 9.42 -13.75
CA GLU A 61 -9.00 8.12 -14.24
C GLU A 61 -10.00 6.98 -14.14
N ILE A 62 -10.95 7.07 -13.22
CA ILE A 62 -11.97 6.05 -12.97
C ILE A 62 -13.35 6.65 -13.11
N GLY A 63 -14.25 5.92 -13.75
CA GLY A 63 -15.60 6.37 -14.02
C GLY A 63 -16.63 5.24 -13.99
N ALA A 64 -17.87 5.61 -14.20
CA ALA A 64 -19.00 4.68 -14.32
C ALA A 64 -19.52 4.69 -15.75
N ILE A 65 -19.69 3.52 -16.34
CA ILE A 65 -20.30 3.34 -17.66
C ILE A 65 -21.59 2.52 -17.52
N GLY A 66 -22.52 2.72 -18.44
CA GLY A 66 -23.83 2.06 -18.40
C GLY A 66 -24.77 2.66 -17.33
N ARG A 67 -25.90 1.99 -17.13
CA ARG A 67 -26.91 2.39 -16.13
C ARG A 67 -27.67 1.15 -15.61
N GLY A 68 -28.30 1.31 -14.47
CA GLY A 68 -29.07 0.23 -13.85
C GLY A 68 -28.17 -0.96 -13.48
N GLU A 69 -28.63 -2.16 -13.78
CA GLU A 69 -27.87 -3.40 -13.52
C GLU A 69 -26.64 -3.58 -14.41
N ASP A 70 -26.60 -2.94 -15.57
CA ASP A 70 -25.47 -2.95 -16.48
C ASP A 70 -24.39 -1.92 -16.17
N MET A 71 -24.58 -1.12 -15.12
CA MET A 71 -23.59 -0.16 -14.69
C MET A 71 -22.29 -0.84 -14.27
N GLN A 72 -21.16 -0.33 -14.73
CA GLN A 72 -19.83 -0.84 -14.40
C GLN A 72 -18.90 0.32 -14.04
N ILE A 73 -18.08 0.08 -13.01
CA ILE A 73 -16.98 0.97 -12.67
C ILE A 73 -15.73 0.48 -13.41
N THR A 74 -15.08 1.35 -14.14
CA THR A 74 -13.88 1.04 -14.94
C THR A 74 -12.99 2.26 -15.09
N THR A 75 -11.75 2.03 -15.47
CA THR A 75 -10.83 3.10 -15.93
C THR A 75 -11.09 3.40 -17.41
N TYR A 76 -10.65 4.59 -17.83
CA TYR A 76 -10.74 4.99 -19.22
C TYR A 76 -9.81 4.12 -20.06
N LEU A 77 -10.34 3.48 -21.12
CA LEU A 77 -9.59 2.58 -22.03
C LEU A 77 -8.73 1.53 -21.33
N GLU A 78 -9.10 1.07 -20.13
CA GLU A 78 -8.30 0.12 -19.33
C GLU A 78 -6.89 0.61 -19.00
N GLU A 79 -6.68 1.91 -18.96
CA GLU A 79 -5.42 2.50 -18.49
C GLU A 79 -5.28 2.32 -16.98
N ALA A 80 -4.02 2.21 -16.53
CA ALA A 80 -3.73 2.15 -15.12
C ALA A 80 -4.02 3.49 -14.43
N MET A 81 -4.54 3.45 -13.21
CA MET A 81 -4.59 4.64 -12.37
C MET A 81 -3.15 5.09 -12.07
N GLN A 82 -2.85 6.35 -12.38
CA GLN A 82 -1.50 6.93 -12.26
C GLN A 82 -1.36 7.87 -11.07
N SER A 83 -2.47 8.25 -10.45
CA SER A 83 -2.47 9.12 -9.28
C SER A 83 -1.66 8.48 -8.14
N GLU A 84 -0.81 9.28 -7.49
CA GLU A 84 -0.05 8.87 -6.29
C GLU A 84 -0.94 8.55 -5.07
N LEU A 85 -2.25 8.83 -5.17
CA LEU A 85 -3.25 8.53 -4.17
C LEU A 85 -4.15 7.34 -4.57
N SER A 86 -3.82 6.65 -5.67
CA SER A 86 -4.69 5.66 -6.29
C SER A 86 -5.12 4.53 -5.34
N ALA A 87 -4.25 4.07 -4.47
CA ALA A 87 -4.55 2.96 -3.58
C ALA A 87 -5.51 3.30 -2.43
N ASN A 88 -5.85 4.57 -2.19
CA ASN A 88 -6.87 4.92 -1.19
C ASN A 88 -8.27 4.42 -1.56
N VAL A 89 -8.54 4.17 -2.85
CA VAL A 89 -9.81 3.56 -3.26
C VAL A 89 -10.01 2.15 -2.70
N ILE A 90 -8.93 1.48 -2.29
CA ILE A 90 -8.99 0.16 -1.64
C ILE A 90 -9.67 0.27 -0.28
N ASP A 91 -9.27 1.26 0.52
CA ASP A 91 -9.82 1.49 1.86
C ASP A 91 -11.27 1.98 1.80
N LEU A 92 -11.59 2.75 0.76
CA LEU A 92 -12.95 3.26 0.53
C LEU A 92 -13.94 2.20 0.05
N CYS A 93 -13.45 1.09 -0.53
CA CYS A 93 -14.31 0.07 -1.10
C CYS A 93 -14.92 -0.83 -0.01
N PRO A 94 -16.24 -0.74 0.29
CA PRO A 94 -16.84 -1.42 1.43
C PRO A 94 -17.05 -2.93 1.21
N VAL A 95 -16.91 -3.40 -0.03
CA VAL A 95 -17.28 -4.77 -0.43
C VAL A 95 -16.12 -5.62 -0.93
N GLY A 96 -14.90 -5.07 -0.92
CA GLY A 96 -13.73 -5.77 -1.44
C GLY A 96 -13.79 -6.03 -2.95
N ALA A 97 -14.46 -5.15 -3.70
CA ALA A 97 -14.39 -5.13 -5.16
C ALA A 97 -13.02 -4.59 -5.62
N LEU A 98 -12.43 -3.71 -4.83
CA LEU A 98 -11.07 -3.19 -4.99
C LEU A 98 -10.25 -3.64 -3.77
N THR A 99 -9.12 -4.27 -4.01
CA THR A 99 -8.24 -4.79 -2.94
C THR A 99 -6.78 -4.54 -3.28
N SER A 100 -5.94 -4.50 -2.26
CA SER A 100 -4.49 -4.36 -2.45
C SER A 100 -3.93 -5.64 -3.07
N LYS A 101 -3.37 -5.51 -4.26
CA LYS A 101 -2.81 -6.66 -5.00
C LYS A 101 -1.66 -7.35 -4.25
N PRO A 102 -0.72 -6.62 -3.59
CA PRO A 102 0.32 -7.25 -2.81
C PRO A 102 -0.15 -7.95 -1.54
N TYR A 103 -1.26 -7.48 -0.94
CA TYR A 103 -1.72 -7.98 0.36
C TYR A 103 -2.85 -9.00 0.28
N VAL A 104 -3.61 -9.05 -0.81
CA VAL A 104 -4.81 -9.90 -0.90
C VAL A 104 -4.47 -11.38 -0.67
N PHE A 105 -5.15 -12.02 0.29
CA PHE A 105 -4.97 -13.42 0.74
C PHE A 105 -3.67 -13.71 1.54
N GLU A 106 -2.87 -12.71 1.89
CA GLU A 106 -1.63 -12.90 2.66
C GLU A 106 -1.89 -13.20 4.14
N ALA A 107 -2.79 -12.45 4.78
CA ALA A 107 -3.10 -12.62 6.19
C ALA A 107 -4.52 -12.17 6.54
N ARG A 108 -5.02 -12.65 7.68
CA ARG A 108 -6.30 -12.22 8.23
C ARG A 108 -6.12 -11.02 9.18
N PRO A 109 -7.08 -10.08 9.25
CA PRO A 109 -6.93 -8.88 10.08
C PRO A 109 -6.72 -9.16 11.58
N TRP A 110 -7.19 -10.29 12.08
CA TRP A 110 -7.04 -10.68 13.50
C TRP A 110 -5.70 -11.31 13.81
N GLU A 111 -4.94 -11.75 12.81
CA GLU A 111 -3.59 -12.32 12.94
C GLU A 111 -2.53 -11.23 13.02
N LEU A 112 -2.88 -10.00 12.63
CA LEU A 112 -1.94 -8.91 12.50
C LEU A 112 -1.76 -8.14 13.81
N LYS A 113 -0.51 -7.86 14.15
CA LYS A 113 -0.15 -6.89 15.18
C LYS A 113 -0.21 -5.48 14.58
N LYS A 114 -0.98 -4.61 15.19
CA LYS A 114 -1.20 -3.23 14.75
C LYS A 114 -0.33 -2.28 15.55
N THR A 115 0.42 -1.43 14.88
CA THR A 115 1.27 -0.41 15.50
C THR A 115 1.01 0.94 14.82
N GLU A 116 0.63 1.93 15.60
CA GLU A 116 0.44 3.30 15.15
C GLU A 116 1.78 4.03 15.14
N THR A 117 2.06 4.77 14.09
CA THR A 117 3.31 5.49 13.90
C THR A 117 3.13 6.62 12.89
N VAL A 118 4.23 7.33 12.63
CA VAL A 118 4.32 8.37 11.60
C VAL A 118 5.20 7.87 10.47
N ASP A 119 4.84 8.17 9.23
CA ASP A 119 5.65 7.83 8.07
C ASP A 119 6.91 8.71 8.03
N VAL A 120 8.06 8.06 7.99
CA VAL A 120 9.38 8.71 7.86
C VAL A 120 9.84 8.86 6.41
N MET A 121 9.09 8.30 5.45
CA MET A 121 9.38 8.37 4.02
C MET A 121 8.64 9.51 3.32
N ASP A 122 7.74 10.16 4.03
CA ASP A 122 6.93 11.26 3.57
C ASP A 122 7.28 12.54 4.34
N ALA A 123 7.54 13.64 3.61
CA ALA A 123 7.83 14.95 4.21
C ALA A 123 6.61 15.56 4.94
N VAL A 124 5.39 15.11 4.64
CA VAL A 124 4.16 15.51 5.32
C VAL A 124 4.10 14.96 6.74
N GLY A 125 4.74 13.80 6.98
CA GLY A 125 4.67 13.11 8.26
C GLY A 125 3.32 12.45 8.49
N SER A 126 2.79 11.80 7.46
CA SER A 126 1.49 11.13 7.49
C SER A 126 1.37 10.14 8.64
N ASN A 127 0.26 10.19 9.36
CA ASN A 127 -0.04 9.25 10.42
C ASN A 127 -0.51 7.93 9.82
N VAL A 128 0.14 6.85 10.23
CA VAL A 128 -0.08 5.52 9.65
C VAL A 128 -0.21 4.45 10.72
N ARG A 129 -0.92 3.39 10.37
CA ARG A 129 -0.95 2.15 11.11
C ARG A 129 -0.23 1.08 10.31
N VAL A 130 0.81 0.54 10.90
CA VAL A 130 1.59 -0.56 10.34
C VAL A 130 1.06 -1.87 10.89
N ASP A 131 0.63 -2.75 10.02
CA ASP A 131 0.13 -4.07 10.36
C ASP A 131 1.20 -5.12 10.02
N THR A 132 1.71 -5.81 11.06
CA THR A 132 2.78 -6.81 10.93
C THR A 132 2.28 -8.22 11.25
N TYR A 133 2.87 -9.20 10.58
CA TYR A 133 2.76 -10.62 10.92
C TYR A 133 4.15 -11.17 11.11
N ASP A 134 4.43 -11.72 12.28
CA ASP A 134 5.78 -12.08 12.72
C ASP A 134 6.74 -10.89 12.57
N TRP A 135 7.77 -11.02 11.75
CA TRP A 135 8.79 -10.00 11.50
C TRP A 135 8.57 -9.20 10.21
N GLU A 136 7.47 -9.45 9.51
CA GLU A 136 7.19 -8.80 8.25
C GLU A 136 6.09 -7.75 8.37
N VAL A 137 6.30 -6.61 7.73
CA VAL A 137 5.24 -5.62 7.49
C VAL A 137 4.38 -6.15 6.35
N LYS A 138 3.10 -6.40 6.63
CA LYS A 138 2.15 -6.92 5.65
C LYS A 138 1.37 -5.82 4.94
N ARG A 139 1.07 -4.73 5.64
CA ARG A 139 0.42 -3.56 5.04
C ARG A 139 0.60 -2.32 5.89
N VAL A 140 0.48 -1.18 5.25
CA VAL A 140 0.40 0.14 5.88
C VAL A 140 -0.94 0.76 5.51
N LEU A 141 -1.65 1.28 6.51
CA LEU A 141 -2.95 1.91 6.37
C LEU A 141 -2.92 3.33 6.92
N PRO A 142 -3.73 4.25 6.40
CA PRO A 142 -3.85 5.58 6.98
C PRO A 142 -4.43 5.53 8.39
N LEU A 143 -3.97 6.41 9.24
CA LEU A 143 -4.58 6.75 10.52
C LEU A 143 -5.12 8.17 10.42
N ILE A 144 -6.36 8.37 10.84
CA ILE A 144 -7.03 9.65 10.72
C ILE A 144 -6.30 10.72 11.53
N ASN A 145 -5.89 11.79 10.88
CA ASN A 145 -5.39 13.00 11.48
C ASN A 145 -5.80 14.20 10.63
N GLU A 146 -6.83 14.91 11.06
CA GLU A 146 -7.44 16.02 10.33
C GLU A 146 -6.47 17.19 10.04
N ASP A 147 -5.44 17.35 10.87
CA ASP A 147 -4.48 18.45 10.74
C ASP A 147 -3.33 18.14 9.76
N ILE A 148 -3.09 16.88 9.42
CA ILE A 148 -1.91 16.45 8.65
C ILE A 148 -2.29 15.74 7.36
N ASN A 149 -2.87 14.54 7.45
CA ASN A 149 -3.13 13.69 6.29
C ASN A 149 -4.60 13.32 6.11
N GLU A 150 -5.49 13.88 6.94
CA GLU A 150 -6.92 13.49 6.95
C GLU A 150 -7.07 11.96 7.02
N GLU A 151 -7.69 11.34 6.04
CA GLU A 151 -7.88 9.89 5.91
C GLU A 151 -6.98 9.26 4.82
N TRP A 152 -6.05 10.03 4.24
CA TRP A 152 -5.35 9.65 3.03
C TRP A 152 -3.86 9.43 3.26
N ILE A 153 -3.28 8.53 2.48
CA ILE A 153 -1.83 8.35 2.38
C ILE A 153 -1.42 8.14 0.92
N SER A 154 -0.18 8.51 0.60
CA SER A 154 0.36 8.27 -0.73
C SER A 154 0.62 6.77 -0.97
N ASP A 155 0.64 6.38 -2.24
CA ASP A 155 0.98 5.01 -2.63
C ASP A 155 2.42 4.67 -2.25
N LYS A 156 3.32 5.66 -2.25
CA LYS A 156 4.68 5.52 -1.73
C LYS A 156 4.67 5.12 -0.25
N THR A 157 3.96 5.85 0.60
CA THR A 157 3.81 5.54 2.03
C THR A 157 3.24 4.14 2.24
N ARG A 158 2.26 3.75 1.43
CA ARG A 158 1.58 2.47 1.55
C ARG A 158 2.45 1.28 1.18
N TYR A 159 3.30 1.40 0.17
CA TYR A 159 4.02 0.28 -0.44
C TYR A 159 5.54 0.33 -0.28
N ALA A 160 6.12 1.43 0.22
CA ALA A 160 7.56 1.52 0.44
C ALA A 160 8.10 0.47 1.43
N CYS A 161 7.23 -0.14 2.24
CA CYS A 161 7.59 -1.20 3.17
C CYS A 161 8.16 -2.46 2.49
N ASP A 162 7.89 -2.68 1.22
CA ASP A 162 8.46 -3.81 0.45
C ASP A 162 9.99 -3.76 0.42
N GLY A 163 10.58 -2.57 0.46
CA GLY A 163 12.02 -2.36 0.56
C GLY A 163 12.66 -2.80 1.87
N LEU A 164 11.87 -3.04 2.93
CA LEU A 164 12.41 -3.44 4.23
C LEU A 164 13.03 -4.84 4.23
N LEU A 165 12.55 -5.72 3.36
CA LEU A 165 13.02 -7.11 3.26
C LEU A 165 14.00 -7.33 2.10
N ASN A 166 14.08 -6.39 1.16
CA ASN A 166 14.82 -6.59 -0.09
C ASN A 166 16.05 -5.68 -0.17
N GLN A 167 17.20 -6.28 -0.51
CA GLN A 167 18.44 -5.58 -0.86
C GLN A 167 18.90 -4.50 0.13
N ARG A 168 18.66 -4.68 1.42
CA ARG A 168 19.14 -3.75 2.45
C ARG A 168 20.65 -3.87 2.64
N LEU A 169 21.29 -2.71 2.77
CA LEU A 169 22.68 -2.64 3.21
C LEU A 169 22.71 -2.80 4.73
N ASP A 170 23.05 -3.99 5.21
CA ASP A 170 23.19 -4.34 6.63
C ASP A 170 24.61 -4.23 7.14
N THR A 171 25.56 -4.19 6.22
CA THR A 171 27.00 -4.11 6.50
C THR A 171 27.66 -3.02 5.65
N PRO A 172 28.66 -2.30 6.17
CA PRO A 172 29.38 -1.33 5.37
C PRO A 172 30.30 -2.02 4.34
N TYR A 173 30.53 -1.34 3.24
CA TYR A 173 31.42 -1.77 2.18
C TYR A 173 32.48 -0.71 1.90
N ILE A 174 33.71 -1.16 1.67
CA ILE A 174 34.83 -0.30 1.26
C ILE A 174 35.23 -0.68 -0.16
N LYS A 175 35.47 0.31 -0.98
CA LYS A 175 35.91 0.10 -2.36
C LYS A 175 37.44 0.08 -2.44
N TYR A 176 38.00 -1.10 -2.69
CA TYR A 176 39.43 -1.30 -2.98
C TYR A 176 39.62 -1.69 -4.45
N ASN A 177 40.47 -0.99 -5.16
CA ASN A 177 40.82 -1.29 -6.56
C ASN A 177 39.59 -1.51 -7.47
N GLY A 178 38.51 -0.76 -7.23
CA GLY A 178 37.28 -0.86 -8.02
C GLY A 178 36.27 -1.90 -7.55
N LYS A 179 36.63 -2.78 -6.61
CA LYS A 179 35.74 -3.80 -6.04
C LYS A 179 35.25 -3.40 -4.65
N PHE A 180 33.99 -3.70 -4.34
CA PHE A 180 33.42 -3.50 -3.01
C PHE A 180 33.67 -4.74 -2.14
N GLU A 181 34.27 -4.52 -0.97
CA GLU A 181 34.55 -5.55 0.03
C GLU A 181 33.83 -5.21 1.33
N LYS A 182 33.28 -6.25 2.00
CA LYS A 182 32.65 -6.08 3.31
C LYS A 182 33.69 -5.63 4.34
N ALA A 183 33.34 -4.67 5.18
CA ALA A 183 34.23 -4.13 6.20
C ALA A 183 33.49 -3.96 7.53
N SER A 184 34.26 -3.90 8.61
CA SER A 184 33.70 -3.52 9.92
C SER A 184 33.52 -2.02 10.03
N TRP A 185 32.57 -1.57 10.85
CA TRP A 185 32.36 -0.14 11.15
C TRP A 185 33.64 0.54 11.65
N ASN A 186 34.45 -0.14 12.46
CA ASN A 186 35.71 0.37 12.98
C ASN A 186 36.73 0.65 11.88
N GLU A 187 36.80 -0.20 10.87
CA GLU A 187 37.68 0.00 9.72
C GLU A 187 37.19 1.17 8.85
N VAL A 188 35.89 1.25 8.62
CA VAL A 188 35.29 2.36 7.88
C VAL A 188 35.57 3.69 8.56
N PHE A 189 35.37 3.78 9.87
CA PHE A 189 35.63 5.02 10.62
C PHE A 189 37.12 5.41 10.61
N LYS A 190 38.05 4.45 10.67
CA LYS A 190 39.47 4.75 10.54
C LYS A 190 39.82 5.35 9.17
N ILE A 191 39.25 4.78 8.10
CA ILE A 191 39.46 5.29 6.73
C ILE A 191 38.85 6.67 6.56
N ILE A 192 37.62 6.89 7.04
CA ILE A 192 36.96 8.18 7.00
C ILE A 192 37.78 9.23 7.76
N LYS A 193 38.22 8.92 8.98
CA LYS A 193 39.06 9.81 9.81
C LYS A 193 40.33 10.20 9.05
N SER A 194 41.07 9.25 8.53
CA SER A 194 42.30 9.50 7.74
C SER A 194 42.04 10.38 6.52
N LYS A 195 40.91 10.18 5.82
CA LYS A 195 40.54 11.04 4.69
C LYS A 195 40.22 12.47 5.11
N PHE A 196 39.51 12.65 6.22
CA PHE A 196 39.19 13.98 6.74
C PHE A 196 40.42 14.73 7.24
N GLU A 197 41.35 14.05 7.92
CA GLU A 197 42.60 14.64 8.39
C GLU A 197 43.48 15.17 7.24
N ASN A 198 43.42 14.49 6.08
CA ASN A 198 44.19 14.85 4.89
C ASN A 198 43.46 15.81 3.93
N ALA A 199 42.18 16.12 4.17
CA ALA A 199 41.40 17.00 3.32
C ALA A 199 41.38 18.45 3.87
N SER A 200 41.50 19.45 2.99
CA SER A 200 41.25 20.84 3.38
C SER A 200 39.74 21.04 3.66
N LYS A 201 39.43 21.95 4.62
CA LYS A 201 38.04 22.19 5.02
C LYS A 201 37.11 22.56 3.88
N ASP A 202 37.63 23.26 2.86
CA ASP A 202 36.87 23.71 1.69
C ASP A 202 36.52 22.57 0.70
N LYS A 203 37.07 21.38 0.91
CA LYS A 203 36.79 20.19 0.08
C LYS A 203 35.84 19.21 0.73
N ILE A 204 35.30 19.52 1.89
CA ILE A 204 34.36 18.68 2.61
C ILE A 204 32.96 19.28 2.46
N CYS A 205 32.04 18.51 1.88
CA CYS A 205 30.65 18.89 1.72
C CYS A 205 29.74 17.76 2.24
N GLY A 206 28.69 18.13 2.95
CA GLY A 206 27.65 17.20 3.41
C GLY A 206 26.32 17.47 2.71
N PHE A 207 25.71 16.42 2.17
CA PHE A 207 24.33 16.48 1.69
C PHE A 207 23.42 15.80 2.70
N VAL A 208 22.37 16.49 3.07
CA VAL A 208 21.38 16.01 4.03
C VAL A 208 20.04 15.89 3.32
N GLY A 209 19.30 14.83 3.55
CA GLY A 209 17.97 14.66 2.99
C GLY A 209 16.93 15.52 3.73
N ASP A 210 15.81 15.80 3.07
CA ASP A 210 14.74 16.67 3.57
C ASP A 210 14.11 16.17 4.89
N LEU A 211 14.22 14.87 5.16
CA LEU A 211 13.67 14.22 6.36
C LEU A 211 14.64 14.18 7.54
N THR A 212 15.82 14.80 7.40
CA THR A 212 16.82 14.79 8.47
C THR A 212 16.56 15.96 9.41
N ASN A 213 16.39 15.68 10.70
CA ASN A 213 16.30 16.68 11.74
C ASN A 213 17.65 17.42 11.87
N MET A 214 17.60 18.74 11.93
CA MET A 214 18.77 19.58 12.20
C MET A 214 19.08 19.64 13.70
#